data_8e6a69c6e8e6043646001676996e1659
#
_entry.id   8e6a69c6e8e6043646001676996e1659
#
_cell.length_a   1.000
_cell.length_b   1.000
_cell.length_c   1.000
_cell.angle_alpha   90.00
_cell.angle_beta   90.00
_cell.angle_gamma   90.00
#
_symmetry.space_group_name_H-M   'P 1'
#
loop_
_entity.id
_entity.type
_entity.pdbx_description
1 polymer ?
#
loop_
_entity_poly.entity_id
_entity_poly.type
_entity_poly.pdbx_seq_one_letter_code
_entity_poly.pdbx_strand_id
1 'polypeptide(L)'
;MAKKEKKELEQPTAPFWMTTYGDMVTLLMVFFILILSFSVVQLEKFKGAMSSMKGALGVLPENISTYKKPDQPNYKDYESKTRQEILDAIVNIEIMFKKMGLSDLIEIEYTGEGVIVRMGDDLLFDSGKAALKKQAYPIMNIVTQTFHGQYKEIYVEGHTDNVPIRSTQFPSNWELSAARALRVVRYLNEVSKIDAKSLAAVGHGEHRPIVPNTSAQNRAKNRRVEIFFRL
;
A
#
# COMPACT_ATOMS: atom_id res chain seq x y z
N MET A 1 -48.06 55.38 57.57
CA MET A 1 -46.83 54.63 57.24
C MET A 1 -47.23 53.57 56.25
N ALA A 2 -46.98 53.77 54.96
CA ALA A 2 -47.32 52.82 53.93
C ALA A 2 -46.15 51.80 53.75
N LYS A 3 -46.45 50.51 53.91
CA LYS A 3 -45.51 49.38 53.78
C LYS A 3 -45.28 49.14 52.29
N LYS A 4 -44.07 49.43 51.82
CA LYS A 4 -43.63 49.15 50.44
C LYS A 4 -43.50 47.62 50.23
N GLU A 5 -44.38 47.00 49.48
CA GLU A 5 -44.22 45.61 49.03
C GLU A 5 -42.99 45.54 48.17
N LYS A 6 -42.06 44.64 48.51
CA LYS A 6 -40.94 44.28 47.72
C LYS A 6 -41.48 43.39 46.58
N LYS A 7 -41.40 43.88 45.32
CA LYS A 7 -41.59 43.08 44.11
C LYS A 7 -40.49 42.04 44.08
N GLU A 8 -40.82 40.77 44.28
CA GLU A 8 -39.93 39.64 43.98
C GLU A 8 -39.62 39.66 42.50
N LEU A 9 -38.32 39.73 42.14
CA LEU A 9 -37.86 39.62 40.82
C LEU A 9 -38.06 38.15 40.40
N GLU A 10 -39.01 37.88 39.49
CA GLU A 10 -39.17 36.58 38.85
C GLU A 10 -37.84 36.21 38.19
N GLN A 11 -37.21 35.13 38.65
CA GLN A 11 -36.02 34.59 38.00
C GLN A 11 -36.43 34.05 36.63
N PRO A 12 -35.65 34.32 35.55
CA PRO A 12 -35.96 33.82 34.25
C PRO A 12 -35.90 32.29 34.24
N THR A 13 -37.06 31.65 34.30
CA THR A 13 -37.18 30.19 34.12
C THR A 13 -36.89 29.84 32.66
N ALA A 14 -36.00 28.85 32.46
CA ALA A 14 -35.70 28.38 31.11
C ALA A 14 -36.97 27.91 30.39
N PRO A 15 -37.14 28.23 29.08
CA PRO A 15 -38.32 27.84 28.34
C PRO A 15 -38.48 26.29 28.37
N PHE A 16 -39.72 25.82 28.51
CA PHE A 16 -40.04 24.39 28.67
C PHE A 16 -39.48 23.52 27.54
N TRP A 17 -39.41 24.05 26.32
CA TRP A 17 -38.81 23.34 25.16
C TRP A 17 -37.30 23.07 25.31
N MET A 18 -36.58 23.83 26.14
CA MET A 18 -35.15 23.66 26.34
C MET A 18 -34.82 22.32 27.05
N THR A 19 -35.73 21.83 27.89
CA THR A 19 -35.60 20.52 28.53
C THR A 19 -35.73 19.39 27.54
N THR A 20 -36.69 19.47 26.62
CA THR A 20 -36.89 18.47 25.56
C THR A 20 -35.78 18.52 24.53
N TYR A 21 -35.25 19.71 24.22
CA TYR A 21 -34.09 19.87 23.34
C TYR A 21 -32.82 19.24 23.96
N GLY A 22 -32.59 19.50 25.27
CA GLY A 22 -31.47 18.89 25.99
C GLY A 22 -31.53 17.37 26.01
N ASP A 23 -32.72 16.80 26.20
CA ASP A 23 -32.94 15.35 26.18
C ASP A 23 -32.64 14.75 24.81
N MET A 24 -33.11 15.37 23.71
CA MET A 24 -32.80 14.95 22.34
C MET A 24 -31.29 14.99 22.04
N VAL A 25 -30.58 16.02 22.46
CA VAL A 25 -29.13 16.18 22.26
C VAL A 25 -28.36 15.11 23.04
N THR A 26 -28.75 14.84 24.28
CA THR A 26 -28.11 13.82 25.11
C THR A 26 -28.32 12.40 24.51
N LEU A 27 -29.53 12.08 24.06
CA LEU A 27 -29.84 10.83 23.41
C LEU A 27 -29.02 10.67 22.11
N LEU A 28 -28.90 11.72 21.31
CA LEU A 28 -28.08 11.72 20.09
C LEU A 28 -26.60 11.49 20.42
N MET A 29 -26.08 12.14 21.46
CA MET A 29 -24.70 11.96 21.92
C MET A 29 -24.43 10.52 22.38
N VAL A 30 -25.33 9.95 23.18
CA VAL A 30 -25.23 8.54 23.64
C VAL A 30 -25.26 7.60 22.43
N PHE A 31 -26.12 7.85 21.45
CA PHE A 31 -26.19 7.07 20.23
C PHE A 31 -24.86 7.08 19.44
N PHE A 32 -24.23 8.25 19.27
CA PHE A 32 -22.93 8.34 18.63
C PHE A 32 -21.82 7.65 19.41
N ILE A 33 -21.81 7.76 20.75
CA ILE A 33 -20.84 7.07 21.58
C ILE A 33 -21.01 5.55 21.45
N LEU A 34 -22.24 5.04 21.40
CA LEU A 34 -22.50 3.61 21.18
C LEU A 34 -22.02 3.17 19.80
N ILE A 35 -22.30 3.93 18.72
CA ILE A 35 -21.80 3.60 17.39
C ILE A 35 -20.27 3.57 17.35
N LEU A 36 -19.60 4.57 17.96
CA LEU A 36 -18.15 4.58 18.04
C LEU A 36 -17.61 3.43 18.88
N SER A 37 -18.28 3.04 19.95
CA SER A 37 -17.90 1.88 20.77
C SER A 37 -18.01 0.55 20.01
N PHE A 38 -18.99 0.41 19.12
CA PHE A 38 -19.14 -0.76 18.23
C PHE A 38 -18.30 -0.67 16.94
N SER A 39 -17.75 0.50 16.61
CA SER A 39 -16.95 0.70 15.37
C SER A 39 -15.62 -0.06 15.36
N VAL A 40 -15.14 -0.53 16.52
CA VAL A 40 -14.01 -1.45 16.61
C VAL A 40 -14.52 -2.89 16.52
N VAL A 41 -15.16 -3.24 15.43
CA VAL A 41 -15.44 -4.65 15.12
C VAL A 41 -14.10 -5.31 14.77
N GLN A 42 -13.54 -6.05 15.70
CA GLN A 42 -12.38 -6.89 15.44
C GLN A 42 -12.80 -7.91 14.36
N LEU A 43 -12.25 -7.75 13.17
CA LEU A 43 -12.53 -8.58 11.99
C LEU A 43 -12.35 -10.08 12.29
N GLU A 44 -11.49 -10.41 13.25
CA GLU A 44 -11.27 -11.77 13.75
C GLU A 44 -12.47 -12.34 14.51
N LYS A 45 -13.15 -11.54 15.33
CA LYS A 45 -14.37 -12.00 16.04
C LYS A 45 -15.55 -12.16 15.08
N PHE A 46 -15.65 -11.29 14.06
CA PHE A 46 -16.64 -11.42 13.01
C PHE A 46 -16.42 -12.68 12.16
N LYS A 47 -15.16 -12.99 11.78
CA LYS A 47 -14.81 -14.24 11.10
C LYS A 47 -15.12 -15.48 11.94
N GLY A 48 -14.86 -15.42 13.25
CA GLY A 48 -15.20 -16.49 14.17
C GLY A 48 -16.72 -16.74 14.29
N ALA A 49 -17.51 -15.68 14.39
CA ALA A 49 -18.97 -15.76 14.42
C ALA A 49 -19.55 -16.30 13.10
N MET A 50 -19.02 -15.84 11.95
CA MET A 50 -19.41 -16.35 10.62
C MET A 50 -19.04 -17.83 10.44
N SER A 51 -17.90 -18.27 10.96
CA SER A 51 -17.49 -19.68 10.94
C SER A 51 -18.44 -20.55 11.76
N SER A 52 -18.88 -20.09 12.94
CA SER A 52 -19.84 -20.78 13.79
C SER A 52 -21.23 -20.84 13.15
N MET A 53 -21.66 -19.77 12.46
CA MET A 53 -22.92 -19.77 11.70
C MET A 53 -22.89 -20.70 10.48
N LYS A 54 -21.77 -20.82 9.77
CA LYS A 54 -21.61 -21.77 8.66
C LYS A 54 -21.75 -23.21 9.14
N GLY A 55 -21.27 -23.55 10.33
CA GLY A 55 -21.47 -24.86 10.95
C GLY A 55 -22.93 -25.15 11.31
N ALA A 56 -23.68 -24.13 11.76
CA ALA A 56 -25.09 -24.29 12.16
C ALA A 56 -26.06 -24.34 10.96
N LEU A 57 -25.69 -23.82 9.78
CA LEU A 57 -26.53 -23.81 8.56
C LEU A 57 -26.31 -25.02 7.64
N GLY A 58 -25.56 -26.06 8.06
CA GLY A 58 -25.46 -27.33 7.34
C GLY A 58 -24.81 -27.27 5.96
N VAL A 59 -24.05 -26.20 5.67
CA VAL A 59 -23.22 -26.12 4.47
C VAL A 59 -22.00 -27.00 4.71
N LEU A 60 -21.89 -28.09 3.97
CA LEU A 60 -20.92 -29.18 4.04
C LEU A 60 -19.56 -28.76 4.60
N PRO A 61 -19.03 -29.47 5.61
CA PRO A 61 -17.67 -29.23 6.12
C PRO A 61 -16.69 -29.65 5.03
N GLU A 62 -15.98 -28.67 4.51
CA GLU A 62 -14.76 -28.91 3.77
C GLU A 62 -13.80 -29.64 4.75
N ASN A 63 -13.62 -30.91 4.53
CA ASN A 63 -12.74 -31.86 5.20
C ASN A 63 -12.13 -31.37 6.53
N ILE A 64 -12.77 -31.72 7.63
CA ILE A 64 -12.11 -31.78 8.93
C ILE A 64 -11.12 -32.97 8.85
N SER A 65 -9.93 -32.71 8.34
CA SER A 65 -8.82 -33.61 8.61
C SER A 65 -8.62 -33.58 10.13
N THR A 66 -8.72 -34.73 10.77
CA THR A 66 -8.36 -34.96 12.17
C THR A 66 -6.84 -34.85 12.39
N TYR A 67 -6.21 -33.90 11.69
CA TYR A 67 -4.81 -33.56 11.90
C TYR A 67 -4.75 -32.66 13.13
N LYS A 68 -4.36 -33.23 14.28
CA LYS A 68 -3.88 -32.46 15.42
C LYS A 68 -2.74 -31.59 14.92
N LYS A 69 -3.05 -30.29 14.70
CA LYS A 69 -2.06 -29.30 14.30
C LYS A 69 -0.97 -29.29 15.38
N PRO A 70 0.29 -29.64 15.08
CA PRO A 70 1.36 -29.44 16.06
C PRO A 70 1.35 -27.96 16.45
N ASP A 71 1.74 -27.66 17.70
CA ASP A 71 1.81 -26.32 18.27
C ASP A 71 2.33 -25.34 17.23
N GLN A 72 1.40 -24.56 16.63
CA GLN A 72 1.83 -23.53 15.69
C GLN A 72 2.46 -22.42 16.52
N PRO A 73 3.70 -22.05 16.22
CA PRO A 73 4.30 -20.86 16.80
C PRO A 73 3.34 -19.68 16.56
N ASN A 74 3.15 -18.88 17.59
CA ASN A 74 2.21 -17.77 17.66
C ASN A 74 2.28 -16.95 16.36
N TYR A 75 1.25 -17.02 15.52
CA TYR A 75 1.25 -16.43 14.17
C TYR A 75 1.59 -14.92 14.20
N LYS A 76 1.24 -14.24 15.29
CA LYS A 76 1.57 -12.84 15.53
C LYS A 76 3.07 -12.60 15.73
N ASP A 77 3.77 -13.52 16.36
CA ASP A 77 5.22 -13.38 16.57
C ASP A 77 5.99 -13.68 15.27
N TYR A 78 5.45 -14.57 14.44
CA TYR A 78 6.04 -14.88 13.13
C TYR A 78 5.88 -13.70 12.15
N GLU A 79 4.69 -13.11 12.10
CA GLU A 79 4.37 -11.95 11.25
C GLU A 79 5.17 -10.69 11.68
N SER A 80 5.32 -10.48 12.98
CA SER A 80 6.11 -9.36 13.51
C SER A 80 7.61 -9.53 13.23
N LYS A 81 8.14 -10.74 13.33
CA LYS A 81 9.55 -11.05 13.05
C LYS A 81 9.88 -10.86 11.57
N THR A 82 9.04 -11.40 10.68
CA THR A 82 9.19 -11.22 9.23
C THR A 82 9.14 -9.75 8.84
N ARG A 83 8.23 -8.98 9.43
CA ARG A 83 8.14 -7.54 9.20
C ARG A 83 9.41 -6.80 9.62
N GLN A 84 9.98 -7.14 10.78
CA GLN A 84 11.22 -6.51 11.25
C GLN A 84 12.40 -6.82 10.34
N GLU A 85 12.52 -8.06 9.88
CA GLU A 85 13.56 -8.48 8.92
C GLU A 85 13.47 -7.69 7.60
N ILE A 86 12.26 -7.42 7.11
CA ILE A 86 12.03 -6.61 5.90
C ILE A 86 12.41 -5.15 6.13
N LEU A 87 12.03 -4.57 7.27
CA LEU A 87 12.40 -3.18 7.60
C LEU A 87 13.90 -3.02 7.72
N ASP A 88 14.59 -3.97 8.36
CA ASP A 88 16.04 -3.98 8.47
C ASP A 88 16.71 -4.12 7.08
N ALA A 89 16.15 -4.94 6.20
CA ALA A 89 16.60 -5.08 4.81
C ALA A 89 16.45 -3.77 4.03
N ILE A 90 15.33 -3.05 4.20
CA ILE A 90 15.09 -1.73 3.58
C ILE A 90 16.13 -0.72 4.07
N VAL A 91 16.35 -0.62 5.37
CA VAL A 91 17.35 0.30 5.94
C VAL A 91 18.76 0.01 5.38
N ASN A 92 19.12 -1.25 5.30
CA ASN A 92 20.43 -1.66 4.79
C ASN A 92 20.62 -1.33 3.30
N ILE A 93 19.61 -1.57 2.47
CA ILE A 93 19.68 -1.25 1.03
C ILE A 93 19.67 0.26 0.79
N GLU A 94 18.92 1.05 1.56
CA GLU A 94 18.94 2.51 1.50
C GLU A 94 20.33 3.08 1.85
N ILE A 95 20.98 2.56 2.90
CA ILE A 95 22.35 2.92 3.26
C ILE A 95 23.31 2.60 2.10
N MET A 96 23.14 1.45 1.45
CA MET A 96 23.96 1.03 0.32
C MET A 96 23.77 1.98 -0.88
N PHE A 97 22.53 2.32 -1.25
CA PHE A 97 22.25 3.26 -2.33
C PHE A 97 22.73 4.67 -2.02
N LYS A 98 22.66 5.10 -0.77
CA LYS A 98 23.22 6.37 -0.32
C LYS A 98 24.75 6.43 -0.51
N LYS A 99 25.47 5.35 -0.16
CA LYS A 99 26.92 5.25 -0.39
C LYS A 99 27.28 5.25 -1.88
N MET A 100 26.38 4.76 -2.75
CA MET A 100 26.55 4.77 -4.20
C MET A 100 26.12 6.10 -4.85
N GLY A 101 25.59 7.06 -4.09
CA GLY A 101 25.07 8.33 -4.61
C GLY A 101 23.78 8.20 -5.43
N LEU A 102 22.97 7.16 -5.16
CA LEU A 102 21.76 6.83 -5.91
C LEU A 102 20.46 7.16 -5.17
N SER A 103 20.52 7.76 -3.98
CA SER A 103 19.33 8.04 -3.13
C SER A 103 18.26 8.87 -3.81
N ASP A 104 18.63 9.77 -4.73
CA ASP A 104 17.69 10.63 -5.44
C ASP A 104 17.02 9.92 -6.64
N LEU A 105 17.54 8.75 -7.03
CA LEU A 105 17.10 7.98 -8.21
C LEU A 105 16.35 6.70 -7.85
N ILE A 106 16.43 6.29 -6.59
CA ILE A 106 15.81 5.06 -6.08
C ILE A 106 15.07 5.38 -4.79
N GLU A 107 13.79 5.08 -4.75
CA GLU A 107 12.91 5.23 -3.60
C GLU A 107 12.38 3.86 -3.20
N ILE A 108 12.37 3.55 -1.90
CA ILE A 108 11.85 2.29 -1.36
C ILE A 108 10.72 2.61 -0.39
N GLU A 109 9.58 2.00 -0.61
CA GLU A 109 8.40 2.19 0.22
C GLU A 109 7.89 0.85 0.74
N TYR A 110 7.71 0.74 2.05
CA TYR A 110 7.03 -0.39 2.67
C TYR A 110 5.53 -0.12 2.75
N THR A 111 4.74 -1.00 2.19
CA THR A 111 3.27 -0.99 2.27
C THR A 111 2.78 -2.16 3.12
N GLY A 112 1.49 -2.15 3.52
CA GLY A 112 0.90 -3.30 4.24
C GLY A 112 0.87 -4.60 3.44
N GLU A 113 1.07 -4.55 2.11
CA GLU A 113 1.03 -5.69 1.20
C GLU A 113 2.42 -6.10 0.69
N GLY A 114 3.45 -5.27 0.87
CA GLY A 114 4.78 -5.56 0.37
C GLY A 114 5.70 -4.36 0.28
N VAL A 115 6.75 -4.50 -0.52
CA VAL A 115 7.77 -3.47 -0.73
C VAL A 115 7.74 -2.99 -2.18
N ILE A 116 7.65 -1.68 -2.37
CA ILE A 116 7.75 -1.04 -3.69
C ILE A 116 9.14 -0.42 -3.81
N VAL A 117 9.86 -0.79 -4.86
CA VAL A 117 11.14 -0.16 -5.24
C VAL A 117 10.92 0.64 -6.51
N ARG A 118 10.97 1.98 -6.41
CA ARG A 118 10.85 2.90 -7.53
C ARG A 118 12.23 3.30 -8.03
N MET A 119 12.46 3.15 -9.31
CA MET A 119 13.73 3.50 -9.95
C MET A 119 13.48 4.46 -11.11
N GLY A 120 14.22 5.55 -11.14
CA GLY A 120 14.16 6.51 -12.25
C GLY A 120 14.55 5.86 -13.59
N ASP A 121 13.85 6.24 -14.64
CA ASP A 121 14.06 5.74 -16.00
C ASP A 121 15.50 5.93 -16.49
N ASP A 122 16.06 7.10 -16.22
CA ASP A 122 17.43 7.46 -16.63
C ASP A 122 18.51 6.56 -16.01
N LEU A 123 18.20 5.90 -14.88
CA LEU A 123 19.08 4.91 -14.25
C LEU A 123 19.11 3.59 -15.04
N LEU A 124 17.95 3.18 -15.55
CA LEU A 124 17.74 1.86 -16.13
C LEU A 124 17.88 1.84 -17.66
N PHE A 125 17.46 2.91 -18.36
CA PHE A 125 17.32 2.94 -19.82
C PHE A 125 17.90 4.19 -20.46
N ASP A 126 18.22 4.11 -21.74
CA ASP A 126 18.42 5.29 -22.56
C ASP A 126 17.09 5.89 -23.00
N SER A 127 17.11 7.18 -23.35
CA SER A 127 15.90 7.87 -23.82
C SER A 127 15.27 7.16 -25.02
N GLY A 128 13.96 6.90 -24.91
CA GLY A 128 13.18 6.21 -25.95
C GLY A 128 13.54 4.74 -26.17
N LYS A 129 14.37 4.13 -25.33
CA LYS A 129 14.76 2.73 -25.44
C LYS A 129 14.22 1.89 -24.30
N ALA A 130 14.12 0.58 -24.51
CA ALA A 130 13.74 -0.41 -23.50
C ALA A 130 14.88 -1.42 -23.17
N ALA A 131 16.08 -1.21 -23.70
CA ALA A 131 17.25 -2.03 -23.36
C ALA A 131 17.87 -1.53 -22.05
N LEU A 132 18.08 -2.42 -21.06
CA LEU A 132 18.74 -2.08 -19.80
C LEU A 132 20.18 -1.63 -20.05
N LYS A 133 20.58 -0.55 -19.40
CA LYS A 133 21.96 -0.07 -19.36
C LYS A 133 22.83 -1.04 -18.57
N LYS A 134 24.11 -1.15 -18.92
CA LYS A 134 25.07 -1.98 -18.17
C LYS A 134 25.17 -1.61 -16.69
N GLN A 135 25.05 -0.32 -16.37
CA GLN A 135 25.06 0.19 -14.99
C GLN A 135 23.83 -0.17 -14.17
N ALA A 136 22.71 -0.56 -14.79
CA ALA A 136 21.51 -1.00 -14.12
C ALA A 136 21.65 -2.42 -13.50
N TYR A 137 22.48 -3.27 -14.10
CA TYR A 137 22.62 -4.66 -13.66
C TYR A 137 23.07 -4.83 -12.19
N PRO A 138 24.12 -4.15 -11.70
CA PRO A 138 24.49 -4.26 -10.28
C PRO A 138 23.41 -3.76 -9.34
N ILE A 139 22.67 -2.70 -9.71
CA ILE A 139 21.57 -2.14 -8.92
C ILE A 139 20.43 -3.14 -8.82
N MET A 140 20.01 -3.68 -9.97
CA MET A 140 18.99 -4.71 -10.04
C MET A 140 19.36 -5.97 -9.24
N ASN A 141 20.63 -6.36 -9.25
CA ASN A 141 21.11 -7.49 -8.49
C ASN A 141 21.02 -7.22 -6.96
N ILE A 142 21.39 -6.04 -6.51
CA ILE A 142 21.25 -5.64 -5.09
C ILE A 142 19.77 -5.72 -4.66
N VAL A 143 18.86 -5.14 -5.43
CA VAL A 143 17.42 -5.16 -5.15
C VAL A 143 16.90 -6.59 -5.04
N THR A 144 17.21 -7.43 -6.02
CA THR A 144 16.72 -8.81 -6.04
C THR A 144 17.30 -9.69 -4.96
N GLN A 145 18.58 -9.51 -4.61
CA GLN A 145 19.20 -10.26 -3.51
C GLN A 145 18.66 -9.85 -2.15
N THR A 146 18.38 -8.55 -1.95
CA THR A 146 17.86 -8.04 -0.68
C THR A 146 16.49 -8.63 -0.35
N PHE A 147 15.62 -8.77 -1.34
CA PHE A 147 14.24 -9.28 -1.13
C PHE A 147 14.08 -10.76 -1.54
N HIS A 148 15.19 -11.47 -1.80
CA HIS A 148 15.13 -12.87 -2.22
C HIS A 148 14.45 -13.77 -1.19
N GLY A 149 13.42 -14.51 -1.63
CA GLY A 149 12.68 -15.44 -0.77
C GLY A 149 11.66 -14.78 0.17
N GLN A 150 11.50 -13.45 0.12
CA GLN A 150 10.58 -12.69 0.99
C GLN A 150 9.31 -12.26 0.25
N TYR A 151 9.02 -12.80 -0.93
CA TYR A 151 7.88 -12.42 -1.76
C TYR A 151 7.11 -13.64 -2.26
N LYS A 152 5.84 -13.45 -2.55
CA LYS A 152 4.98 -14.43 -3.25
C LYS A 152 4.93 -14.14 -4.74
N GLU A 153 4.79 -12.86 -5.08
CA GLU A 153 4.65 -12.36 -6.44
C GLU A 153 5.43 -11.06 -6.60
N ILE A 154 5.92 -10.81 -7.80
CA ILE A 154 6.60 -9.57 -8.16
C ILE A 154 5.90 -8.95 -9.36
N TYR A 155 5.45 -7.72 -9.20
CA TYR A 155 4.87 -6.91 -10.27
C TYR A 155 5.89 -5.85 -10.68
N VAL A 156 6.15 -5.77 -11.97
CA VAL A 156 7.00 -4.73 -12.55
C VAL A 156 6.12 -3.80 -13.35
N GLU A 157 6.05 -2.53 -12.94
CA GLU A 157 5.21 -1.52 -13.55
C GLU A 157 6.08 -0.46 -14.23
N GLY A 158 5.85 -0.24 -15.53
CA GLY A 158 6.52 0.80 -16.31
C GLY A 158 5.64 2.04 -16.47
N HIS A 159 6.25 3.21 -16.27
CA HIS A 159 5.59 4.51 -16.39
C HIS A 159 6.40 5.45 -17.27
N THR A 160 5.70 6.34 -17.99
CA THR A 160 6.30 7.43 -18.77
C THR A 160 5.80 8.77 -18.28
N ASP A 161 6.38 9.83 -18.77
CA ASP A 161 5.79 11.17 -18.72
C ASP A 161 4.74 11.32 -19.86
N ASN A 162 4.15 12.51 -19.95
CA ASN A 162 3.14 12.83 -20.96
C ASN A 162 3.71 13.30 -22.30
N VAL A 163 5.03 13.21 -22.51
CA VAL A 163 5.63 13.54 -23.81
C VAL A 163 5.40 12.34 -24.76
N PRO A 164 4.66 12.52 -25.86
CA PRO A 164 4.38 11.42 -26.75
C PRO A 164 5.64 10.88 -27.41
N ILE A 165 5.84 9.56 -27.34
CA ILE A 165 6.84 8.88 -28.16
C ILE A 165 6.17 8.38 -29.45
N ARG A 166 6.88 8.54 -30.56
CA ARG A 166 6.51 7.92 -31.86
C ARG A 166 7.77 7.43 -32.53
N SER A 167 8.01 6.16 -32.44
CA SER A 167 9.12 5.50 -33.15
C SER A 167 8.60 4.25 -33.86
N THR A 168 9.39 3.71 -34.77
CA THR A 168 9.07 2.44 -35.44
C THR A 168 8.97 1.27 -34.46
N GLN A 169 9.68 1.35 -33.33
CA GLN A 169 9.69 0.30 -32.32
C GLN A 169 8.58 0.48 -31.26
N PHE A 170 8.24 1.73 -30.93
CA PHE A 170 7.23 2.06 -29.93
C PHE A 170 6.26 3.10 -30.47
N PRO A 171 5.07 2.69 -30.92
CA PRO A 171 4.06 3.59 -31.46
C PRO A 171 3.51 4.59 -30.43
N SER A 172 3.48 4.22 -29.14
CA SER A 172 3.01 5.08 -28.07
C SER A 172 3.73 4.84 -26.73
N ASN A 173 3.43 5.65 -25.73
CA ASN A 173 3.94 5.50 -24.36
C ASN A 173 3.49 4.19 -23.69
N TRP A 174 2.39 3.59 -24.15
CA TRP A 174 1.93 2.28 -23.69
C TRP A 174 2.93 1.17 -24.03
N GLU A 175 3.32 1.07 -25.31
CA GLU A 175 4.25 0.05 -25.77
C GLU A 175 5.64 0.23 -25.15
N LEU A 176 6.11 1.50 -25.02
CA LEU A 176 7.39 1.79 -24.40
C LEU A 176 7.42 1.33 -22.94
N SER A 177 6.40 1.72 -22.15
CA SER A 177 6.32 1.39 -20.74
C SER A 177 6.20 -0.13 -20.50
N ALA A 178 5.37 -0.80 -21.29
CA ALA A 178 5.21 -2.26 -21.22
C ALA A 178 6.50 -3.00 -21.62
N ALA A 179 7.20 -2.54 -22.67
CA ALA A 179 8.47 -3.13 -23.10
C ALA A 179 9.57 -2.97 -22.04
N ARG A 180 9.61 -1.84 -21.34
CA ARG A 180 10.54 -1.59 -20.23
C ARG A 180 10.26 -2.51 -19.05
N ALA A 181 9.00 -2.59 -18.61
CA ALA A 181 8.58 -3.52 -17.56
C ALA A 181 8.94 -4.98 -17.93
N LEU A 182 8.64 -5.40 -19.14
CA LEU A 182 8.98 -6.73 -19.64
C LEU A 182 10.49 -6.99 -19.65
N ARG A 183 11.31 -5.98 -19.97
CA ARG A 183 12.77 -6.14 -19.97
C ARG A 183 13.31 -6.36 -18.55
N VAL A 184 12.74 -5.68 -17.56
CA VAL A 184 13.07 -5.91 -16.14
C VAL A 184 12.63 -7.30 -15.72
N VAL A 185 11.40 -7.73 -16.04
CA VAL A 185 10.91 -9.09 -15.77
C VAL A 185 11.83 -10.16 -16.37
N ARG A 186 12.29 -9.99 -17.61
CA ARG A 186 13.26 -10.91 -18.22
C ARG A 186 14.57 -10.96 -17.44
N TYR A 187 15.06 -9.82 -16.99
CA TYR A 187 16.25 -9.80 -16.14
C TYR A 187 16.03 -10.59 -14.84
N LEU A 188 14.90 -10.38 -14.16
CA LEU A 188 14.56 -11.10 -12.94
C LEU A 188 14.49 -12.62 -13.15
N ASN A 189 13.94 -13.05 -14.26
CA ASN A 189 13.84 -14.47 -14.60
C ASN A 189 15.17 -15.08 -15.06
N GLU A 190 15.85 -14.45 -16.03
CA GLU A 190 17.01 -15.02 -16.70
C GLU A 190 18.29 -14.92 -15.85
N VAL A 191 18.48 -13.77 -15.18
CA VAL A 191 19.71 -13.46 -14.42
C VAL A 191 19.53 -13.77 -12.93
N SER A 192 18.45 -13.27 -12.32
CA SER A 192 18.19 -13.47 -10.89
C SER A 192 17.50 -14.81 -10.59
N LYS A 193 17.16 -15.60 -11.62
CA LYS A 193 16.58 -16.96 -11.50
C LYS A 193 15.25 -17.03 -10.75
N ILE A 194 14.47 -15.94 -10.77
CA ILE A 194 13.13 -15.89 -10.18
C ILE A 194 12.16 -16.65 -11.08
N ASP A 195 11.28 -17.47 -10.48
CA ASP A 195 10.30 -18.25 -11.26
C ASP A 195 9.36 -17.32 -12.03
N ALA A 196 9.21 -17.57 -13.33
CA ALA A 196 8.33 -16.80 -14.21
C ALA A 196 6.87 -16.77 -13.75
N LYS A 197 6.41 -17.79 -12.99
CA LYS A 197 5.04 -17.87 -12.44
C LYS A 197 4.76 -16.78 -11.41
N SER A 198 5.79 -16.28 -10.73
CA SER A 198 5.68 -15.21 -9.74
C SER A 198 5.91 -13.82 -10.31
N LEU A 199 6.11 -13.67 -11.63
CA LEU A 199 6.46 -12.42 -12.28
C LEU A 199 5.34 -11.89 -13.16
N ALA A 200 5.02 -10.60 -13.03
CA ALA A 200 4.10 -9.89 -13.90
C ALA A 200 4.73 -8.59 -14.43
N ALA A 201 4.47 -8.23 -15.68
CA ALA A 201 4.88 -6.97 -16.29
C ALA A 201 3.65 -6.16 -16.70
N VAL A 202 3.60 -4.89 -16.29
CA VAL A 202 2.50 -3.97 -16.58
C VAL A 202 3.05 -2.66 -17.14
N GLY A 203 2.48 -2.16 -18.24
CA GLY A 203 2.77 -0.84 -18.77
C GLY A 203 1.60 0.10 -18.50
N HIS A 204 1.85 1.26 -17.93
CA HIS A 204 0.82 2.26 -17.63
C HIS A 204 0.90 3.49 -18.54
N GLY A 205 1.93 3.59 -19.37
CA GLY A 205 2.17 4.80 -20.15
C GLY A 205 2.24 6.03 -19.24
N GLU A 206 1.58 7.11 -19.64
CA GLU A 206 1.51 8.38 -18.93
C GLU A 206 0.35 8.51 -17.92
N HIS A 207 -0.49 7.47 -17.81
CA HIS A 207 -1.81 7.56 -17.15
C HIS A 207 -1.78 7.39 -15.63
N ARG A 208 -0.60 7.08 -15.04
CA ARG A 208 -0.42 7.00 -13.58
C ARG A 208 0.77 7.88 -13.11
N PRO A 209 0.67 9.22 -13.27
CA PRO A 209 1.72 10.11 -12.80
C PRO A 209 1.70 10.21 -11.27
N ILE A 210 2.88 10.26 -10.63
CA ILE A 210 3.02 10.52 -9.18
C ILE A 210 3.06 12.01 -8.87
N VAL A 211 3.44 12.84 -9.86
CA VAL A 211 3.45 14.30 -9.77
C VAL A 211 2.90 14.90 -11.08
N PRO A 212 2.34 16.12 -11.06
CA PRO A 212 1.89 16.78 -12.29
C PRO A 212 3.02 16.93 -13.30
N ASN A 213 2.76 16.67 -14.59
CA ASN A 213 3.76 16.75 -15.69
C ASN A 213 4.15 18.19 -16.11
N THR A 214 4.09 19.17 -15.21
CA THR A 214 4.23 20.60 -15.49
C THR A 214 5.66 21.06 -15.71
N SER A 215 6.64 20.38 -15.12
CA SER A 215 8.06 20.73 -15.22
C SER A 215 8.90 19.57 -15.74
N ALA A 216 10.11 19.84 -16.23
CA ALA A 216 11.05 18.80 -16.65
C ALA A 216 11.42 17.87 -15.48
N GLN A 217 11.59 18.45 -14.28
CA GLN A 217 11.87 17.69 -13.06
C GLN A 217 10.73 16.75 -12.68
N ASN A 218 9.48 17.24 -12.75
CA ASN A 218 8.31 16.41 -12.48
C ASN A 218 8.15 15.29 -13.51
N ARG A 219 8.36 15.59 -14.80
CA ARG A 219 8.35 14.56 -15.84
C ARG A 219 9.40 13.49 -15.61
N ALA A 220 10.61 13.89 -15.16
CA ALA A 220 11.66 12.93 -14.82
C ALA A 220 11.24 11.97 -13.69
N LYS A 221 10.50 12.45 -12.67
CA LYS A 221 9.94 11.60 -11.60
C LYS A 221 8.87 10.66 -12.11
N ASN A 222 8.06 11.08 -13.09
CA ASN A 222 7.03 10.23 -13.69
C ASN A 222 7.62 9.13 -14.57
N ARG A 223 8.77 9.37 -15.24
CA ARG A 223 9.50 8.34 -15.99
C ARG A 223 10.22 7.41 -15.02
N ARG A 224 9.61 6.29 -14.68
CA ARG A 224 10.10 5.35 -13.68
C ARG A 224 9.68 3.92 -13.98
N VAL A 225 10.36 2.99 -13.33
CA VAL A 225 9.89 1.61 -13.16
C VAL A 225 9.70 1.34 -11.68
N GLU A 226 8.57 0.76 -11.33
CA GLU A 226 8.27 0.27 -9.98
C GLU A 226 8.36 -1.25 -9.96
N ILE A 227 9.06 -1.80 -8.98
CA ILE A 227 9.08 -3.24 -8.69
C ILE A 227 8.38 -3.44 -7.37
N PHE A 228 7.21 -4.04 -7.39
CA PHE A 228 6.44 -4.37 -6.21
C PHE A 228 6.66 -5.82 -5.83
N PHE A 229 7.32 -6.04 -4.69
CA PHE A 229 7.50 -7.33 -4.05
C PHE A 229 6.32 -7.56 -3.11
N ARG A 230 5.35 -8.37 -3.51
CA ARG A 230 4.19 -8.73 -2.70
C ARG A 230 4.55 -9.84 -1.73
N LEU A 231 4.32 -9.60 -0.43
CA LEU A 231 4.69 -10.51 0.67
C LEU A 231 3.63 -11.56 0.99
#